data_85c52750f72cf26d1841df3a418bedf6
#
_entry.id   85c52750f72cf26d1841df3a418bedf6
#
_cell.length_a   1.000
_cell.length_b   1.000
_cell.length_c   1.000
_cell.angle_alpha   90.00
_cell.angle_beta   90.00
_cell.angle_gamma   90.00
#
_symmetry.space_group_name_H-M   'P 1'
#
loop_
_entity.id
_entity.type
_entity.pdbx_description
1 polymer ?
#
loop_
_entity_poly.entity_id
_entity_poly.type
_entity_poly.pdbx_seq_one_letter_code
_entity_poly.pdbx_strand_id
1 'polypeptide(L)'
;MEIFLIKALQLILSLSILVLVHEFGHFLFARLFKVRVDKFYLFFDPWFSIFKFKPKNSDTEYGLGWLPLGGYCKIAGMIDESMDKEQMAQPPQPWEFRSKSAAQRLLIMVGGVLFNFLLALFIYSMVLFTWGDTYLPLKNATDGMYYSATFKDIGFKDGDILLRADGEELQRLNGHSVRQIVNAQSVTVLREGQEVTIAIPADMMQRLLRNKDTFANYRYPMVIEEVMASSAKEAGVLA
;
A
#
# COMPACT_ATOMS: atom_id res chain seq x y z
N MET A 1 -27.24 -6.66 -8.87
CA MET A 1 -26.55 -7.88 -9.31
C MET A 1 -25.34 -7.56 -10.19
N GLU A 2 -25.46 -6.66 -11.16
CA GLU A 2 -24.35 -6.25 -12.05
C GLU A 2 -23.12 -5.69 -11.31
N ILE A 3 -23.32 -4.78 -10.38
CA ILE A 3 -22.22 -4.18 -9.58
C ILE A 3 -21.46 -5.24 -8.79
N PHE A 4 -22.16 -6.24 -8.24
CA PHE A 4 -21.53 -7.34 -7.51
C PHE A 4 -20.67 -8.20 -8.44
N LEU A 5 -21.16 -8.55 -9.61
CA LEU A 5 -20.41 -9.34 -10.59
C LEU A 5 -19.17 -8.60 -11.10
N ILE A 6 -19.28 -7.30 -11.36
CA ILE A 6 -18.14 -6.45 -11.77
C ILE A 6 -17.08 -6.42 -10.66
N LYS A 7 -17.47 -6.19 -9.41
CA LYS A 7 -16.53 -6.18 -8.28
C LYS A 7 -15.88 -7.53 -8.04
N ALA A 8 -16.65 -8.63 -8.19
CA ALA A 8 -16.11 -9.99 -8.07
C ALA A 8 -15.09 -10.28 -9.18
N LEU A 9 -15.39 -9.91 -10.43
CA LEU A 9 -14.48 -10.07 -11.56
C LEU A 9 -13.19 -9.24 -11.34
N GLN A 10 -13.31 -7.98 -10.91
CA GLN A 10 -12.16 -7.14 -10.61
C GLN A 10 -11.28 -7.74 -9.52
N LEU A 11 -11.87 -8.29 -8.47
CA LEU A 11 -11.13 -8.97 -7.39
C LEU A 11 -10.36 -10.18 -7.94
N ILE A 12 -11.03 -11.05 -8.71
CA ILE A 12 -10.40 -12.24 -9.31
C ILE A 12 -9.26 -11.84 -10.23
N LEU A 13 -9.43 -10.84 -11.09
CA LEU A 13 -8.39 -10.35 -11.99
C LEU A 13 -7.19 -9.77 -11.22
N SER A 14 -7.44 -8.98 -10.19
CA SER A 14 -6.38 -8.40 -9.34
C SER A 14 -5.57 -9.49 -8.64
N LEU A 15 -6.26 -10.46 -8.03
CA LEU A 15 -5.60 -11.61 -7.39
C LEU A 15 -4.82 -12.45 -8.41
N SER A 16 -5.37 -12.65 -9.62
CA SER A 16 -4.69 -13.39 -10.69
C SER A 16 -3.36 -12.77 -11.07
N ILE A 17 -3.31 -11.45 -11.21
CA ILE A 17 -2.07 -10.73 -11.54
C ILE A 17 -1.05 -10.88 -10.40
N LEU A 18 -1.49 -10.67 -9.14
CA LEU A 18 -0.61 -10.80 -7.97
C LEU A 18 -0.04 -12.20 -7.83
N VAL A 19 -0.86 -13.23 -7.99
CA VAL A 19 -0.45 -14.64 -7.92
C VAL A 19 0.48 -14.97 -9.08
N LEU A 20 0.14 -14.58 -10.31
CA LEU A 20 1.00 -14.84 -11.48
C LEU A 20 2.38 -14.25 -11.31
N VAL A 21 2.49 -13.00 -10.85
CA VAL A 21 3.77 -12.32 -10.63
C VAL A 21 4.52 -12.95 -9.47
N HIS A 22 3.83 -13.37 -8.42
CA HIS A 22 4.41 -14.09 -7.29
C HIS A 22 5.06 -15.41 -7.74
N GLU A 23 4.29 -16.27 -8.40
CA GLU A 23 4.78 -17.56 -8.90
C GLU A 23 5.89 -17.39 -9.95
N PHE A 24 5.80 -16.34 -10.77
CA PHE A 24 6.85 -15.99 -11.72
C PHE A 24 8.16 -15.66 -11.04
N GLY A 25 8.13 -15.02 -9.87
CA GLY A 25 9.33 -14.75 -9.06
C GLY A 25 10.06 -16.03 -8.65
N HIS A 26 9.33 -17.02 -8.14
CA HIS A 26 9.88 -18.34 -7.81
C HIS A 26 10.42 -19.05 -9.06
N PHE A 27 9.64 -19.05 -10.11
CA PHE A 27 9.99 -19.65 -11.40
C PHE A 27 11.28 -19.06 -11.98
N LEU A 28 11.41 -17.74 -12.01
CA LEU A 28 12.56 -17.06 -12.58
C LEU A 28 13.86 -17.41 -11.86
N PHE A 29 13.87 -17.34 -10.52
CA PHE A 29 15.05 -17.69 -9.76
C PHE A 29 15.37 -19.17 -9.82
N ALA A 30 14.38 -20.05 -9.83
CA ALA A 30 14.60 -21.48 -10.04
C ALA A 30 15.30 -21.74 -11.39
N ARG A 31 14.80 -21.13 -12.46
CA ARG A 31 15.39 -21.26 -13.80
C ARG A 31 16.81 -20.65 -13.87
N LEU A 32 17.01 -19.49 -13.25
CA LEU A 32 18.32 -18.81 -13.20
C LEU A 32 19.39 -19.69 -12.54
N PHE A 33 19.03 -20.41 -11.48
CA PHE A 33 19.93 -21.31 -10.77
C PHE A 33 19.91 -22.75 -11.31
N LYS A 34 19.30 -22.96 -12.48
CA LYS A 34 19.23 -24.28 -13.13
C LYS A 34 18.55 -25.32 -12.24
N VAL A 35 17.52 -24.90 -11.50
CA VAL A 35 16.59 -25.81 -10.81
C VAL A 35 15.46 -26.13 -11.77
N ARG A 36 15.09 -27.39 -11.85
CA ARG A 36 13.98 -27.84 -12.69
C ARG A 36 12.65 -27.41 -12.05
N VAL A 37 11.78 -26.83 -12.89
CA VAL A 37 10.41 -26.56 -12.53
C VAL A 37 9.52 -27.52 -13.29
N ASP A 38 8.76 -28.33 -12.57
CA ASP A 38 7.92 -29.36 -13.15
C ASP A 38 6.59 -28.79 -13.64
N LYS A 39 5.96 -27.88 -12.83
CA LYS A 39 4.71 -27.23 -13.18
C LYS A 39 4.73 -25.74 -12.83
N PHE A 40 4.07 -24.95 -13.67
CA PHE A 40 3.79 -23.55 -13.42
C PHE A 40 2.32 -23.28 -13.77
N TYR A 41 1.51 -23.06 -12.75
CA TYR A 41 0.06 -22.97 -12.89
C TYR A 41 -0.48 -21.69 -12.28
N LEU A 42 -1.30 -20.99 -13.05
CA LEU A 42 -2.20 -19.98 -12.52
C LEU A 42 -3.48 -20.70 -12.08
N PHE A 43 -3.87 -20.48 -10.84
CA PHE A 43 -4.95 -21.17 -10.15
C PHE A 43 -4.68 -22.65 -9.86
N PHE A 44 -5.33 -23.14 -8.81
CA PHE A 44 -5.27 -24.54 -8.47
C PHE A 44 -6.13 -25.37 -9.41
N ASP A 45 -5.67 -26.58 -9.68
CA ASP A 45 -6.34 -27.54 -10.58
C ASP A 45 -6.71 -28.86 -9.90
N PRO A 46 -7.37 -28.86 -8.71
CA PRO A 46 -7.81 -30.09 -8.12
C PRO A 46 -8.73 -30.80 -9.09
N TRP A 47 -8.38 -32.05 -9.42
CA TRP A 47 -9.04 -32.98 -10.33
C TRP A 47 -8.85 -32.71 -11.82
N PHE A 48 -8.90 -31.47 -12.32
CA PHE A 48 -8.68 -31.16 -13.73
C PHE A 48 -8.15 -29.73 -13.94
N SER A 49 -7.43 -29.55 -15.05
CA SER A 49 -6.99 -28.24 -15.51
C SER A 49 -7.89 -27.75 -16.64
N ILE A 50 -8.23 -26.47 -16.68
CA ILE A 50 -8.97 -25.85 -17.81
C ILE A 50 -8.11 -25.91 -19.08
N PHE A 51 -6.81 -25.60 -18.91
CA PHE A 51 -5.84 -25.62 -20.00
C PHE A 51 -4.49 -26.07 -19.46
N LYS A 52 -3.77 -26.87 -20.26
CA LYS A 52 -2.38 -27.22 -19.99
C LYS A 52 -1.59 -27.34 -21.27
N PHE A 53 -0.32 -26.95 -21.20
CA PHE A 53 0.59 -26.95 -22.33
C PHE A 53 2.02 -27.27 -21.86
N LYS A 54 2.66 -28.18 -22.52
CA LYS A 54 4.08 -28.52 -22.29
C LYS A 54 4.86 -28.33 -23.58
N PRO A 55 5.77 -27.34 -23.65
CA PRO A 55 6.65 -27.14 -24.80
C PRO A 55 7.55 -28.37 -25.02
N LYS A 56 7.82 -28.73 -26.26
CA LYS A 56 8.64 -29.90 -26.62
C LYS A 56 10.07 -29.85 -26.05
N ASN A 57 10.61 -28.64 -25.82
CA ASN A 57 11.97 -28.42 -25.35
C ASN A 57 12.00 -27.90 -23.89
N SER A 58 10.97 -28.13 -23.12
CA SER A 58 10.88 -27.71 -21.72
C SER A 58 10.43 -28.83 -20.82
N ASP A 59 11.02 -28.94 -19.64
CA ASP A 59 10.55 -29.87 -18.62
C ASP A 59 9.30 -29.35 -17.90
N THR A 60 9.01 -28.04 -18.02
CA THR A 60 7.90 -27.38 -17.34
C THR A 60 6.59 -27.54 -18.08
N GLU A 61 5.58 -27.97 -17.38
CA GLU A 61 4.16 -27.92 -17.81
C GLU A 61 3.54 -26.62 -17.31
N TYR A 62 2.96 -25.85 -18.22
CA TYR A 62 2.22 -24.62 -17.94
C TYR A 62 0.74 -24.89 -17.98
N GLY A 63 0.00 -24.33 -17.04
CA GLY A 63 -1.44 -24.57 -17.00
C GLY A 63 -2.27 -23.49 -16.33
N LEU A 64 -3.58 -23.63 -16.55
CA LEU A 64 -4.61 -22.81 -15.91
C LEU A 64 -5.56 -23.75 -15.17
N GLY A 65 -5.59 -23.64 -13.85
CA GLY A 65 -6.56 -24.31 -13.02
C GLY A 65 -7.93 -23.62 -13.07
N TRP A 66 -8.91 -24.24 -12.46
CA TRP A 66 -10.27 -23.70 -12.41
C TRP A 66 -10.60 -22.98 -11.10
N LEU A 67 -9.80 -23.19 -10.05
CA LEU A 67 -10.06 -22.67 -8.71
C LEU A 67 -9.22 -21.40 -8.44
N PRO A 68 -9.79 -20.17 -8.48
CA PRO A 68 -9.06 -18.91 -8.42
C PRO A 68 -8.67 -18.52 -6.99
N LEU A 69 -8.17 -19.46 -6.20
CA LEU A 69 -7.72 -19.24 -4.81
C LEU A 69 -6.19 -19.14 -4.67
N GLY A 70 -5.45 -19.19 -5.76
CA GLY A 70 -3.99 -19.14 -5.75
C GLY A 70 -3.42 -19.73 -7.03
N GLY A 71 -2.10 -19.90 -7.07
CA GLY A 71 -1.38 -20.60 -8.14
C GLY A 71 -0.30 -21.45 -7.50
N TYR A 72 0.50 -22.13 -8.32
CA TYR A 72 1.65 -22.84 -7.80
C TYR A 72 2.77 -23.01 -8.83
N CYS A 73 3.98 -23.03 -8.32
CA CYS A 73 5.21 -23.30 -9.07
C CYS A 73 5.86 -24.56 -8.46
N LYS A 74 5.65 -25.73 -9.08
CA LYS A 74 6.26 -26.99 -8.57
C LYS A 74 7.73 -27.03 -8.93
N ILE A 75 8.58 -26.81 -7.92
CA ILE A 75 10.04 -26.80 -8.02
C ILE A 75 10.59 -28.15 -7.56
N ALA A 76 11.37 -28.79 -8.40
CA ALA A 76 11.93 -30.10 -8.12
C ALA A 76 12.83 -30.11 -6.87
N GLY A 77 12.62 -31.05 -5.97
CA GLY A 77 13.36 -31.18 -4.71
C GLY A 77 13.03 -30.14 -3.64
N MET A 78 11.90 -29.44 -3.78
CA MET A 78 11.30 -28.57 -2.78
C MET A 78 10.06 -29.25 -2.21
N ILE A 79 9.91 -29.20 -0.88
CA ILE A 79 8.67 -29.66 -0.23
C ILE A 79 7.68 -28.49 -0.36
N ASP A 80 6.75 -28.65 -1.23
CA ASP A 80 5.63 -27.74 -1.43
C ASP A 80 4.31 -28.40 -1.10
N GLU A 81 3.20 -27.79 -1.43
CA GLU A 81 1.84 -28.31 -1.22
C GLU A 81 1.60 -29.64 -1.95
N SER A 82 2.41 -30.00 -2.95
CA SER A 82 2.33 -31.26 -3.68
C SER A 82 2.88 -32.46 -2.91
N MET A 83 3.57 -32.24 -1.80
CA MET A 83 4.12 -33.24 -0.87
C MET A 83 4.73 -34.47 -1.58
N ASP A 84 5.65 -34.26 -2.52
CA ASP A 84 6.28 -35.34 -3.30
C ASP A 84 7.32 -36.11 -2.46
N LYS A 85 6.81 -36.91 -1.52
CA LYS A 85 7.61 -37.71 -0.58
C LYS A 85 8.47 -38.76 -1.28
N GLU A 86 8.02 -39.29 -2.40
CA GLU A 86 8.76 -40.30 -3.17
C GLU A 86 10.03 -39.72 -3.78
N GLN A 87 9.98 -38.51 -4.33
CA GLN A 87 11.15 -37.83 -4.87
C GLN A 87 12.12 -37.47 -3.74
N MET A 88 11.64 -37.08 -2.59
CA MET A 88 12.46 -36.70 -1.45
C MET A 88 13.22 -37.90 -0.83
N ALA A 89 12.75 -39.12 -1.00
CA ALA A 89 13.40 -40.35 -0.53
C ALA A 89 14.63 -40.72 -1.36
N GLN A 90 14.79 -40.17 -2.57
CA GLN A 90 15.92 -40.44 -3.47
C GLN A 90 17.10 -39.51 -3.15
N PRO A 91 18.34 -39.88 -3.51
CA PRO A 91 19.49 -38.97 -3.41
C PRO A 91 19.30 -37.67 -4.18
N PRO A 92 19.78 -36.51 -3.64
CA PRO A 92 19.64 -35.21 -4.29
C PRO A 92 20.27 -35.18 -5.67
N GLN A 93 19.51 -34.66 -6.64
CA GLN A 93 20.02 -34.48 -8.01
C GLN A 93 20.55 -33.05 -8.22
N PRO A 94 21.53 -32.80 -9.11
CA PRO A 94 22.12 -31.48 -9.33
C PRO A 94 21.12 -30.40 -9.79
N TRP A 95 19.99 -30.80 -10.36
CA TRP A 95 18.92 -29.91 -10.83
C TRP A 95 17.78 -29.71 -9.81
N GLU A 96 17.95 -30.20 -8.57
CA GLU A 96 16.97 -30.04 -7.50
C GLU A 96 17.28 -28.84 -6.61
N PHE A 97 16.25 -28.27 -6.01
CA PHE A 97 16.32 -27.17 -5.04
C PHE A 97 17.27 -27.49 -3.87
N ARG A 98 17.16 -28.70 -3.30
CA ARG A 98 17.96 -29.12 -2.15
C ARG A 98 19.46 -29.28 -2.43
N SER A 99 19.86 -29.35 -3.70
CA SER A 99 21.27 -29.40 -4.11
C SER A 99 21.93 -28.02 -4.20
N LYS A 100 21.13 -26.93 -4.10
CA LYS A 100 21.63 -25.56 -4.27
C LYS A 100 22.16 -24.98 -2.97
N SER A 101 23.02 -23.97 -3.09
CA SER A 101 23.55 -23.25 -1.93
C SER A 101 22.43 -22.57 -1.13
N ALA A 102 22.68 -22.28 0.15
CA ALA A 102 21.69 -21.63 1.01
C ALA A 102 21.20 -20.27 0.45
N ALA A 103 22.12 -19.47 -0.14
CA ALA A 103 21.77 -18.18 -0.75
C ALA A 103 20.86 -18.36 -1.99
N GLN A 104 21.15 -19.34 -2.85
CA GLN A 104 20.30 -19.65 -3.99
C GLN A 104 18.91 -20.11 -3.59
N ARG A 105 18.83 -20.98 -2.59
CA ARG A 105 17.55 -21.44 -2.03
C ARG A 105 16.75 -20.29 -1.45
N LEU A 106 17.42 -19.39 -0.70
CA LEU A 106 16.78 -18.20 -0.13
C LEU A 106 16.20 -17.31 -1.23
N LEU A 107 16.96 -17.04 -2.31
CA LEU A 107 16.49 -16.22 -3.41
C LEU A 107 15.31 -16.86 -4.16
N ILE A 108 15.30 -18.18 -4.32
CA ILE A 108 14.14 -18.88 -4.89
C ILE A 108 12.92 -18.69 -3.99
N MET A 109 13.06 -18.87 -2.66
CA MET A 109 11.94 -18.76 -1.71
C MET A 109 11.41 -17.32 -1.58
N VAL A 110 12.29 -16.32 -1.56
CA VAL A 110 11.90 -14.91 -1.44
C VAL A 110 11.44 -14.33 -2.78
N GLY A 111 11.74 -15.01 -3.89
CA GLY A 111 11.48 -14.53 -5.25
C GLY A 111 10.05 -14.05 -5.48
N GLY A 112 9.06 -14.81 -5.03
CA GLY A 112 7.66 -14.44 -5.18
C GLY A 112 7.33 -13.11 -4.49
N VAL A 113 7.71 -12.96 -3.23
CA VAL A 113 7.47 -11.72 -2.46
C VAL A 113 8.23 -10.54 -3.06
N LEU A 114 9.48 -10.77 -3.48
CA LEU A 114 10.30 -9.74 -4.12
C LEU A 114 9.64 -9.20 -5.39
N PHE A 115 9.11 -10.07 -6.23
CA PHE A 115 8.44 -9.65 -7.47
C PHE A 115 7.13 -8.92 -7.21
N ASN A 116 6.36 -9.31 -6.21
CA ASN A 116 5.18 -8.56 -5.79
C ASN A 116 5.54 -7.18 -5.24
N PHE A 117 6.64 -7.07 -4.49
CA PHE A 117 7.15 -5.78 -4.04
C PHE A 117 7.55 -4.86 -5.21
N LEU A 118 8.27 -5.40 -6.20
CA LEU A 118 8.64 -4.67 -7.41
C LEU A 118 7.40 -4.25 -8.22
N LEU A 119 6.41 -5.13 -8.33
CA LEU A 119 5.13 -4.81 -8.96
C LEU A 119 4.42 -3.65 -8.24
N ALA A 120 4.39 -3.68 -6.90
CA ALA A 120 3.78 -2.61 -6.11
C ALA A 120 4.51 -1.27 -6.34
N LEU A 121 5.84 -1.25 -6.33
CA LEU A 121 6.63 -0.06 -6.66
C LEU A 121 6.34 0.44 -8.08
N PHE A 122 6.26 -0.46 -9.05
CA PHE A 122 5.96 -0.11 -10.44
C PHE A 122 4.57 0.51 -10.56
N ILE A 123 3.53 -0.13 -10.00
CA ILE A 123 2.16 0.39 -10.05
C ILE A 123 2.07 1.74 -9.36
N TYR A 124 2.66 1.88 -8.17
CA TYR A 124 2.65 3.14 -7.43
C TYR A 124 3.35 4.26 -8.20
N SER A 125 4.50 3.97 -8.81
CA SER A 125 5.23 4.91 -9.64
C SER A 125 4.41 5.33 -10.86
N MET A 126 3.70 4.39 -11.51
CA MET A 126 2.83 4.69 -12.65
C MET A 126 1.62 5.54 -12.25
N VAL A 127 1.04 5.29 -11.08
CA VAL A 127 -0.05 6.12 -10.54
C VAL A 127 0.44 7.54 -10.30
N LEU A 128 1.59 7.70 -9.62
CA LEU A 128 2.17 9.03 -9.39
C LEU A 128 2.56 9.75 -10.69
N PHE A 129 3.10 9.00 -11.66
CA PHE A 129 3.46 9.57 -12.96
C PHE A 129 2.23 10.06 -13.75
N THR A 130 1.11 9.32 -13.68
CA THR A 130 -0.09 9.61 -14.48
C THR A 130 -0.98 10.67 -13.83
N TRP A 131 -1.21 10.58 -12.51
CA TRP A 131 -2.14 11.46 -11.78
C TRP A 131 -1.43 12.47 -10.88
N GLY A 132 -0.13 12.27 -10.61
CA GLY A 132 0.64 13.10 -9.69
C GLY A 132 0.24 12.88 -8.23
N ASP A 133 0.67 13.81 -7.38
CA ASP A 133 0.31 13.88 -5.96
C ASP A 133 -0.77 14.95 -5.77
N THR A 134 -1.94 14.58 -5.30
CA THR A 134 -3.04 15.50 -5.04
C THR A 134 -3.05 15.89 -3.57
N TYR A 135 -3.04 17.19 -3.30
CA TYR A 135 -3.15 17.74 -1.96
C TYR A 135 -4.01 19.01 -1.97
N LEU A 136 -4.59 19.30 -0.82
CA LEU A 136 -5.29 20.57 -0.63
C LEU A 136 -4.23 21.65 -0.29
N PRO A 137 -4.01 22.66 -1.19
CA PRO A 137 -3.14 23.78 -0.84
C PRO A 137 -3.66 24.51 0.39
N LEU A 138 -2.75 24.88 1.31
CA LEU A 138 -3.15 25.55 2.58
C LEU A 138 -3.95 26.83 2.34
N LYS A 139 -3.61 27.61 1.31
CA LYS A 139 -4.35 28.79 0.91
C LYS A 139 -5.80 28.53 0.45
N ASN A 140 -6.10 27.28 0.06
CA ASN A 140 -7.44 26.86 -0.38
C ASN A 140 -8.24 26.20 0.77
N ALA A 141 -7.66 26.09 1.95
CA ALA A 141 -8.34 25.59 3.15
C ALA A 141 -9.23 26.71 3.75
N THR A 142 -10.30 27.10 3.03
CA THR A 142 -11.16 28.25 3.34
C THR A 142 -11.77 28.21 4.72
N ASP A 143 -12.02 27.00 5.26
CA ASP A 143 -12.54 26.81 6.61
C ASP A 143 -11.42 26.87 7.68
N GLY A 144 -10.16 27.00 7.25
CA GLY A 144 -9.00 27.00 8.13
C GLY A 144 -8.70 25.63 8.76
N MET A 145 -8.11 25.66 9.93
CA MET A 145 -7.63 24.45 10.59
C MET A 145 -8.13 24.35 12.04
N TYR A 146 -8.20 23.12 12.54
CA TYR A 146 -8.27 22.83 13.98
C TYR A 146 -6.87 22.65 14.54
N TYR A 147 -6.51 23.42 15.54
CA TYR A 147 -5.21 23.33 16.19
C TYR A 147 -5.28 22.54 17.48
N SER A 148 -4.18 21.85 17.84
CA SER A 148 -4.07 21.20 19.14
C SER A 148 -3.99 22.23 20.27
N ALA A 149 -4.24 21.76 21.50
CA ALA A 149 -4.16 22.62 22.71
C ALA A 149 -2.80 23.32 22.79
N THR A 150 -1.71 22.59 22.53
CA THR A 150 -0.33 23.12 22.56
C THR A 150 -0.12 24.32 21.63
N PHE A 151 -0.75 24.31 20.44
CA PHE A 151 -0.66 25.46 19.52
C PHE A 151 -1.65 26.59 19.87
N LYS A 152 -2.82 26.26 20.42
CA LYS A 152 -3.75 27.27 20.93
C LYS A 152 -3.15 28.09 22.08
N ASP A 153 -2.36 27.46 22.96
CA ASP A 153 -1.68 28.12 24.07
C ASP A 153 -0.69 29.20 23.64
N ILE A 154 -0.14 29.10 22.42
CA ILE A 154 0.77 30.11 21.87
C ILE A 154 0.09 31.10 20.92
N GLY A 155 -1.24 31.03 20.79
CA GLY A 155 -2.04 32.06 20.10
C GLY A 155 -2.67 31.65 18.78
N PHE A 156 -2.53 30.40 18.32
CA PHE A 156 -3.32 29.90 17.19
C PHE A 156 -4.80 29.77 17.59
N LYS A 157 -5.67 29.97 16.63
CA LYS A 157 -7.13 29.79 16.80
C LYS A 157 -7.67 28.86 15.74
N ASP A 158 -8.70 28.10 16.10
CA ASP A 158 -9.45 27.31 15.11
C ASP A 158 -10.02 28.23 14.05
N GLY A 159 -9.83 27.84 12.79
CA GLY A 159 -10.21 28.66 11.64
C GLY A 159 -9.07 29.50 11.04
N ASP A 160 -7.91 29.62 11.69
CA ASP A 160 -6.75 30.23 11.09
C ASP A 160 -6.29 29.42 9.86
N ILE A 161 -5.94 30.12 8.77
CA ILE A 161 -5.35 29.54 7.56
C ILE A 161 -3.85 29.80 7.58
N LEU A 162 -3.04 28.78 7.48
CA LEU A 162 -1.58 28.89 7.45
C LEU A 162 -1.12 29.50 6.14
N LEU A 163 -0.31 30.56 6.20
CA LEU A 163 0.26 31.21 5.04
C LEU A 163 1.76 31.02 4.92
N ARG A 164 2.52 31.43 5.93
CA ARG A 164 3.98 31.47 5.88
C ARG A 164 4.61 31.08 7.22
N ALA A 165 5.82 30.51 7.17
CA ALA A 165 6.70 30.33 8.32
C ALA A 165 8.02 31.03 8.04
N ASP A 166 8.44 31.92 8.91
CA ASP A 166 9.62 32.80 8.73
C ASP A 166 9.69 33.49 7.34
N GLY A 167 8.53 33.85 6.79
CA GLY A 167 8.40 34.46 5.47
C GLY A 167 8.30 33.50 4.27
N GLU A 168 8.60 32.22 4.45
CA GLU A 168 8.46 31.20 3.41
C GLU A 168 7.01 30.70 3.30
N GLU A 169 6.46 30.63 2.07
CA GLU A 169 5.10 30.18 1.83
C GLU A 169 4.93 28.69 2.15
N LEU A 170 3.89 28.39 2.93
CA LEU A 170 3.49 27.02 3.26
C LEU A 170 2.47 26.53 2.22
N GLN A 171 2.85 25.54 1.40
CA GLN A 171 1.99 25.08 0.31
C GLN A 171 0.99 23.99 0.76
N ARG A 172 1.43 23.05 1.61
CA ARG A 172 0.62 21.90 2.05
C ARG A 172 0.92 21.52 3.48
N LEU A 173 -0.04 20.88 4.16
CA LEU A 173 0.18 20.30 5.47
C LEU A 173 0.78 18.89 5.32
N ASN A 174 2.04 18.75 5.69
CA ASN A 174 2.74 17.48 5.73
C ASN A 174 3.84 17.50 6.82
N GLY A 175 4.55 16.38 6.99
CA GLY A 175 5.61 16.31 7.98
C GLY A 175 6.77 17.31 7.78
N HIS A 176 6.99 17.78 6.54
CA HIS A 176 8.00 18.80 6.25
C HIS A 176 7.53 20.18 6.73
N SER A 177 6.32 20.59 6.35
CA SER A 177 5.77 21.88 6.78
C SER A 177 5.56 21.95 8.30
N VAL A 178 5.15 20.85 8.93
CA VAL A 178 5.06 20.80 10.41
C VAL A 178 6.43 21.03 11.05
N ARG A 179 7.51 20.42 10.55
CA ARG A 179 8.87 20.68 11.04
C ARG A 179 9.30 22.11 10.79
N GLN A 180 8.98 22.68 9.62
CA GLN A 180 9.28 24.07 9.29
C GLN A 180 8.57 25.01 10.28
N ILE A 181 7.28 24.80 10.55
CA ILE A 181 6.49 25.59 11.51
C ILE A 181 7.07 25.52 12.93
N VAL A 182 7.37 24.30 13.40
CA VAL A 182 7.84 24.09 14.78
C VAL A 182 9.24 24.67 15.02
N ASN A 183 10.07 24.76 13.98
CA ASN A 183 11.43 25.33 14.04
C ASN A 183 11.48 26.81 13.64
N ALA A 184 10.37 27.39 13.18
CA ALA A 184 10.29 28.78 12.80
C ALA A 184 10.37 29.70 14.03
N GLN A 185 10.77 30.96 13.82
CA GLN A 185 10.64 32.00 14.82
C GLN A 185 9.22 32.58 14.86
N SER A 186 8.57 32.59 13.70
CA SER A 186 7.22 33.13 13.56
C SER A 186 6.45 32.43 12.45
N VAL A 187 5.13 32.37 12.61
CA VAL A 187 4.20 31.86 11.60
C VAL A 187 3.13 32.91 11.33
N THR A 188 2.90 33.17 10.04
CA THR A 188 1.83 34.08 9.61
C THR A 188 0.62 33.25 9.21
N VAL A 189 -0.52 33.61 9.78
CA VAL A 189 -1.84 33.01 9.50
C VAL A 189 -2.82 34.06 9.00
N LEU A 190 -3.79 33.63 8.21
CA LEU A 190 -4.95 34.47 7.86
C LEU A 190 -6.06 34.18 8.88
N ARG A 191 -6.44 35.19 9.66
CA ARG A 191 -7.50 35.13 10.66
C ARG A 191 -8.57 36.19 10.30
N GLU A 192 -9.78 35.75 10.01
CA GLU A 192 -10.90 36.65 9.67
C GLU A 192 -10.55 37.68 8.60
N GLY A 193 -9.75 37.26 7.60
CA GLY A 193 -9.32 38.12 6.49
C GLY A 193 -8.10 39.01 6.79
N GLN A 194 -7.52 38.94 7.97
CA GLN A 194 -6.32 39.70 8.35
C GLN A 194 -5.12 38.79 8.59
N GLU A 195 -3.94 39.23 8.16
CA GLU A 195 -2.70 38.51 8.47
C GLU A 195 -2.29 38.76 9.93
N VAL A 196 -2.10 37.68 10.66
CA VAL A 196 -1.64 37.68 12.05
C VAL A 196 -0.36 36.89 12.15
N THR A 197 0.68 37.48 12.74
CA THR A 197 1.95 36.79 12.98
C THR A 197 2.01 36.26 14.41
N ILE A 198 2.29 35.00 14.57
CA ILE A 198 2.36 34.27 15.84
C ILE A 198 3.81 33.86 16.06
N ALA A 199 4.39 34.22 17.22
CA ALA A 199 5.72 33.79 17.58
C ALA A 199 5.74 32.34 18.07
N ILE A 200 6.70 31.57 17.61
CA ILE A 200 6.86 30.16 17.98
C ILE A 200 7.97 30.05 19.06
N PRO A 201 7.66 29.49 20.23
CA PRO A 201 8.66 29.28 21.26
C PRO A 201 9.75 28.28 20.84
N ALA A 202 11.00 28.51 21.19
CA ALA A 202 12.12 27.65 20.83
C ALA A 202 12.00 26.20 21.36
N ASP A 203 11.19 25.98 22.39
CA ASP A 203 10.93 24.67 22.99
C ASP A 203 9.69 23.97 22.42
N MET A 204 9.14 24.49 21.28
CA MET A 204 7.87 24.01 20.72
C MET A 204 7.88 22.53 20.37
N MET A 205 8.96 22.02 19.79
CA MET A 205 9.14 20.60 19.51
C MET A 205 9.04 19.74 20.78
N GLN A 206 9.66 20.20 21.87
CA GLN A 206 9.64 19.49 23.16
C GLN A 206 8.23 19.47 23.76
N ARG A 207 7.48 20.58 23.63
CA ARG A 207 6.07 20.66 24.08
C ARG A 207 5.20 19.66 23.33
N LEU A 208 5.33 19.59 22.00
CA LEU A 208 4.59 18.62 21.19
C LEU A 208 4.88 17.17 21.60
N LEU A 209 6.16 16.83 21.74
CA LEU A 209 6.57 15.47 22.12
C LEU A 209 6.08 15.10 23.53
N ARG A 210 6.11 16.05 24.49
CA ARG A 210 5.64 15.85 25.85
C ARG A 210 4.15 15.62 25.91
N ASN A 211 3.37 16.42 25.17
CA ASN A 211 1.92 16.37 25.19
C ASN A 211 1.37 15.28 24.27
N LYS A 212 2.21 14.69 23.41
CA LYS A 212 1.82 13.74 22.34
C LYS A 212 0.72 14.31 21.43
N ASP A 213 0.73 15.62 21.25
CA ASP A 213 -0.22 16.33 20.43
C ASP A 213 0.12 16.24 18.94
N THR A 214 -0.88 16.27 18.09
CA THR A 214 -0.73 16.54 16.65
C THR A 214 -0.63 18.05 16.45
N PHE A 215 -0.15 18.50 15.28
CA PHE A 215 -0.06 19.92 14.98
C PHE A 215 -1.45 20.53 14.76
N ALA A 216 -2.08 20.14 13.66
CA ALA A 216 -3.38 20.66 13.24
C ALA A 216 -4.03 19.69 12.25
N ASN A 217 -5.32 19.85 12.06
CA ASN A 217 -6.11 19.14 11.07
C ASN A 217 -6.94 20.14 10.25
N TYR A 218 -7.19 19.83 8.97
CA TYR A 218 -8.12 20.62 8.16
C TYR A 218 -9.52 20.62 8.79
N ARG A 219 -10.16 21.78 8.75
CA ARG A 219 -11.59 21.89 9.05
C ARG A 219 -12.36 21.61 7.76
N TYR A 220 -13.39 20.79 7.90
CA TYR A 220 -14.34 20.54 6.83
C TYR A 220 -15.75 20.86 7.34
N PRO A 221 -16.58 21.55 6.55
CA PRO A 221 -17.99 21.71 6.91
C PRO A 221 -18.63 20.33 6.96
N MET A 222 -19.40 20.07 8.01
CA MET A 222 -20.22 18.87 8.08
C MET A 222 -21.44 19.08 7.18
N VAL A 223 -21.41 18.47 5.99
CA VAL A 223 -22.56 18.46 5.08
C VAL A 223 -23.28 17.12 5.25
N ILE A 224 -24.52 17.16 5.73
CA ILE A 224 -25.38 15.98 5.80
C ILE A 224 -26.05 15.85 4.43
N GLU A 225 -25.59 14.92 3.61
CA GLU A 225 -26.09 14.70 2.25
C GLU A 225 -27.37 13.86 2.26
N GLU A 226 -27.45 12.85 3.16
CA GLU A 226 -28.62 11.99 3.31
C GLU A 226 -28.72 11.48 4.75
N VAL A 227 -29.93 11.50 5.30
CA VAL A 227 -30.22 10.96 6.64
C VAL A 227 -31.10 9.72 6.50
N MET A 228 -30.58 8.56 6.87
CA MET A 228 -31.37 7.34 6.89
C MET A 228 -32.46 7.43 7.97
N ALA A 229 -33.71 7.28 7.55
CA ALA A 229 -34.89 7.53 8.40
C ALA A 229 -34.93 6.73 9.72
N SER A 230 -34.30 5.56 9.79
CA SER A 230 -34.24 4.72 10.99
C SER A 230 -33.29 5.25 12.07
N SER A 231 -32.17 5.86 11.69
CA SER A 231 -31.15 6.36 12.61
C SER A 231 -31.40 7.82 13.03
N ALA A 232 -32.06 8.59 12.17
CA ALA A 232 -32.36 10.00 12.43
C ALA A 232 -33.37 10.22 13.57
N LYS A 233 -34.32 9.31 13.71
CA LYS A 233 -35.36 9.36 14.74
C LYS A 233 -34.81 9.03 16.13
N GLU A 234 -33.85 8.12 16.21
CA GLU A 234 -33.16 7.75 17.44
C GLU A 234 -32.14 8.81 17.88
N ALA A 235 -31.53 9.52 16.93
CA ALA A 235 -30.54 10.57 17.20
C ALA A 235 -31.17 11.95 17.46
N GLY A 236 -32.51 12.12 17.35
CA GLY A 236 -33.20 13.40 17.53
C GLY A 236 -32.87 14.48 16.49
N VAL A 237 -32.37 14.06 15.30
CA VAL A 237 -31.96 14.95 14.21
C VAL A 237 -33.14 15.39 13.34
N LEU A 238 -34.27 14.66 13.43
CA LEU A 238 -35.55 15.01 12.85
C LEU A 238 -36.51 15.33 13.96
N ALA A 239 -36.66 16.60 14.30
CA ALA A 239 -37.73 17.14 15.12
C ALA A 239 -38.78 17.82 14.23
#